data_b6b1cfb6858abee0da1d5dcebff4db1f
#
_entry.id   b6b1cfb6858abee0da1d5dcebff4db1f
#
_cell.length_a   1.000
_cell.length_b   1.000
_cell.length_c   1.000
_cell.angle_alpha   90.00
_cell.angle_beta   90.00
_cell.angle_gamma   90.00
#
_symmetry.space_group_name_H-M   'P 1'
#
loop_
_entity.id
_entity.type
_entity.pdbx_description
1 polymer ?
#
loop_
_entity_poly.entity_id
_entity_poly.type
_entity_poly.pdbx_seq_one_letter_code
_entity_poly.pdbx_strand_id
1 'polypeptide(L)'
;MKVKAGIFNPLVPDKVVEVEGIVDTGAVYTVIRRDVLEGLGIRPVKRGRFKALGSYVERDVGEAGLVLMGERRVVPVIFGEAEDVLVIGLTALEIFGLEVDPVRGTLKEAELLLL
;
A
#
# COMPACT_ATOMS: atom_id res chain seq x y z
N MET A 1 -11.16 -7.50 3.93
CA MET A 1 -11.49 -6.34 4.77
C MET A 1 -11.29 -5.07 3.95
N LYS A 2 -12.31 -4.25 3.87
CA LYS A 2 -12.24 -2.98 3.12
C LYS A 2 -11.71 -1.87 4.02
N VAL A 3 -11.00 -0.92 3.40
CA VAL A 3 -10.41 0.20 4.13
C VAL A 3 -10.38 1.42 3.20
N LYS A 4 -10.52 2.60 3.78
CA LYS A 4 -10.24 3.86 3.09
C LYS A 4 -8.82 4.28 3.40
N ALA A 5 -8.09 4.66 2.36
CA ALA A 5 -6.72 5.13 2.49
C ALA A 5 -6.52 6.38 1.65
N GLY A 6 -5.62 7.23 2.09
CA GLY A 6 -5.14 8.33 1.29
C GLY A 6 -3.82 7.96 0.64
N ILE A 7 -3.59 8.49 -0.55
CA ILE A 7 -2.35 8.30 -1.29
C ILE A 7 -1.81 9.67 -1.66
N PHE A 8 -0.53 9.88 -1.44
CA PHE A 8 0.09 11.16 -1.79
C PHE A 8 1.54 10.95 -2.26
N ASN A 9 2.01 11.92 -3.03
CA ASN A 9 3.41 11.98 -3.40
C ASN A 9 4.17 12.64 -2.25
N PRO A 10 5.19 11.97 -1.69
CA PRO A 10 5.96 12.56 -0.57
C PRO A 10 6.57 13.93 -0.87
N LEU A 11 6.80 14.25 -2.14
CA LEU A 11 7.32 15.56 -2.55
C LEU A 11 6.24 16.63 -2.65
N VAL A 12 4.96 16.22 -2.65
CA VAL A 12 3.81 17.13 -2.74
C VAL A 12 2.74 16.66 -1.73
N PRO A 13 3.05 16.70 -0.43
CA PRO A 13 2.25 16.00 0.59
C PRO A 13 0.84 16.54 0.78
N ASP A 14 0.56 17.75 0.31
CA ASP A 14 -0.76 18.36 0.48
C ASP A 14 -1.81 17.79 -0.47
N LYS A 15 -1.40 17.14 -1.55
CA LYS A 15 -2.32 16.55 -2.51
C LYS A 15 -2.54 15.09 -2.18
N VAL A 16 -3.68 14.79 -1.58
CA VAL A 16 -4.05 13.45 -1.16
C VAL A 16 -5.25 12.98 -1.98
N VAL A 17 -5.14 11.77 -2.55
CA VAL A 17 -6.25 11.11 -3.23
C VAL A 17 -6.78 10.02 -2.30
N GLU A 18 -8.08 10.05 -2.00
CA GLU A 18 -8.70 9.00 -1.22
C GLU A 18 -9.13 7.85 -2.11
N VAL A 19 -8.82 6.64 -1.69
CA VAL A 19 -9.13 5.41 -2.43
C VAL A 19 -9.63 4.36 -1.46
N GLU A 20 -10.66 3.63 -1.86
CA GLU A 20 -11.10 2.46 -1.12
C GLU A 20 -10.34 1.24 -1.62
N GLY A 21 -9.90 0.39 -0.71
CA GLY A 21 -9.15 -0.80 -1.04
C GLY A 21 -9.41 -1.92 -0.07
N ILE A 22 -8.57 -2.93 -0.15
CA ILE A 22 -8.64 -4.09 0.74
C ILE A 22 -7.31 -4.26 1.47
N VAL A 23 -7.38 -4.84 2.66
CA VAL A 23 -6.20 -5.26 3.40
C VAL A 23 -5.98 -6.74 3.15
N ASP A 24 -4.78 -7.10 2.72
CA ASP A 24 -4.41 -8.48 2.42
C ASP A 24 -3.04 -8.78 3.05
N THR A 25 -3.05 -9.48 4.18
CA THR A 25 -1.82 -9.86 4.89
C THR A 25 -1.03 -10.95 4.16
N GLY A 26 -1.63 -11.57 3.14
CA GLY A 26 -0.93 -12.50 2.25
C GLY A 26 -0.10 -11.81 1.18
N ALA A 27 -0.34 -10.51 0.95
CA ALA A 27 0.45 -9.72 0.03
C ALA A 27 1.57 -9.01 0.80
N VAL A 28 2.81 -9.13 0.32
CA VAL A 28 3.95 -8.46 0.97
C VAL A 28 3.90 -6.96 0.74
N TYR A 29 3.72 -6.55 -0.51
CA TYR A 29 3.71 -5.14 -0.88
C TYR A 29 2.31 -4.63 -1.15
N THR A 30 2.14 -3.34 -0.91
CA THR A 30 0.95 -2.60 -1.30
C THR A 30 0.94 -2.44 -2.82
N VAL A 31 -0.24 -2.60 -3.42
CA VAL A 31 -0.45 -2.43 -4.86
C VAL A 31 -1.35 -1.23 -5.08
N ILE A 32 -0.89 -0.28 -5.89
CA ILE A 32 -1.66 0.92 -6.25
C ILE A 32 -1.67 1.01 -7.77
N ARG A 33 -2.83 1.31 -8.35
CA ARG A 33 -2.95 1.45 -9.79
C ARG A 33 -1.94 2.47 -10.33
N ARG A 34 -1.34 2.12 -11.46
CA ARG A 34 -0.36 2.99 -12.13
C ARG A 34 -0.91 4.37 -12.42
N ASP A 35 -2.16 4.46 -12.88
CA ASP A 35 -2.74 5.76 -13.23
C ASP A 35 -2.90 6.68 -12.02
N VAL A 36 -3.17 6.13 -10.85
CA VAL A 36 -3.24 6.91 -9.61
C VAL A 36 -1.85 7.44 -9.25
N LEU A 37 -0.84 6.57 -9.30
CA LEU A 37 0.55 6.95 -8.97
C LEU A 37 1.08 7.99 -9.96
N GLU A 38 0.87 7.77 -11.26
CA GLU A 38 1.31 8.71 -12.30
C GLU A 38 0.60 10.06 -12.18
N GLY A 39 -0.70 10.03 -11.87
CA GLY A 39 -1.48 11.24 -11.65
C GLY A 39 -0.97 12.07 -10.48
N LEU A 40 -0.29 11.45 -9.51
CA LEU A 40 0.34 12.12 -8.39
C LEU A 40 1.81 12.46 -8.66
N GLY A 41 2.33 12.14 -9.83
CA GLY A 41 3.72 12.40 -10.18
C GLY A 41 4.72 11.43 -9.56
N ILE A 42 4.25 10.30 -9.07
CA ILE A 42 5.12 9.28 -8.46
C ILE A 42 5.72 8.42 -9.58
N ARG A 43 7.04 8.27 -9.57
CA ARG A 43 7.79 7.50 -10.55
C ARG A 43 8.34 6.22 -9.95
N PRO A 44 8.49 5.15 -10.75
CA PRO A 44 9.15 3.95 -10.28
C PRO A 44 10.61 4.22 -9.90
N VAL A 45 11.09 3.52 -8.89
CA VAL A 45 12.50 3.56 -8.50
C VAL A 45 13.27 2.32 -8.95
N LYS A 46 12.56 1.24 -9.26
CA LYS A 46 13.16 0.01 -9.77
C LYS A 46 12.11 -0.89 -10.39
N ARG A 47 12.58 -1.95 -11.06
CA ARG A 47 11.72 -3.02 -11.55
C ARG A 47 11.92 -4.24 -10.67
N GLY A 48 10.83 -4.82 -10.20
CA GLY A 48 10.85 -6.01 -9.36
C GLY A 48 10.25 -7.22 -10.08
N ARG A 49 10.70 -8.40 -9.68
CA ARG A 49 10.18 -9.67 -10.15
C ARG A 49 9.43 -10.34 -9.02
N PHE A 50 8.17 -10.72 -9.29
CA PHE A 50 7.28 -11.27 -8.28
C PHE A 50 6.72 -12.61 -8.74
N LYS A 51 6.55 -13.53 -7.80
CA LYS A 51 5.91 -14.80 -8.07
C LYS A 51 4.42 -14.66 -7.85
N ALA A 52 3.64 -15.05 -8.86
CA ALA A 52 2.18 -14.99 -8.80
C ALA A 52 1.60 -16.25 -9.46
N LEU A 53 0.79 -16.99 -8.72
CA LEU A 53 0.00 -18.14 -9.21
C LEU A 53 0.72 -19.03 -10.24
N GLY A 54 1.93 -19.52 -9.89
CA GLY A 54 2.65 -20.46 -10.73
C GLY A 54 3.52 -19.85 -11.82
N SER A 55 3.58 -18.52 -11.90
CA SER A 55 4.44 -17.83 -12.85
C SER A 55 5.13 -16.65 -12.19
N TYR A 56 6.03 -16.01 -12.93
CA TYR A 56 6.67 -14.77 -12.48
C TYR A 56 6.16 -13.61 -13.30
N VAL A 57 5.96 -12.48 -12.64
CA VAL A 57 5.60 -11.23 -13.30
C VAL A 57 6.59 -10.15 -12.91
N GLU A 58 6.83 -9.23 -13.82
CA GLU A 58 7.65 -8.06 -13.53
C GLU A 58 6.75 -6.84 -13.36
N ARG A 59 7.04 -6.04 -12.34
CA ARG A 59 6.28 -4.83 -12.04
C ARG A 59 7.23 -3.73 -11.62
N ASP A 60 6.86 -2.51 -11.95
CA ASP A 60 7.54 -1.34 -11.41
C ASP A 60 7.26 -1.22 -9.93
N VAL A 61 8.27 -0.81 -9.17
CA VAL A 61 8.18 -0.57 -7.74
C VAL A 61 8.59 0.87 -7.47
N GLY A 62 7.86 1.53 -6.62
CA GLY A 62 8.17 2.89 -6.21
C GLY A 62 7.86 3.09 -4.73
N GLU A 63 7.84 4.35 -4.33
CA GLU A 63 7.52 4.74 -2.96
C GLU A 63 6.41 5.76 -2.99
N ALA A 64 5.41 5.55 -2.16
CA ALA A 64 4.27 6.44 -2.09
C ALA A 64 3.94 6.76 -0.64
N GLY A 65 3.41 7.94 -0.44
CA GLY A 65 2.80 8.30 0.84
C GLY A 65 1.45 7.61 0.98
N LEU A 66 1.19 7.11 2.17
CA LEU A 66 -0.07 6.45 2.49
C LEU A 66 -0.62 7.05 3.77
N VAL A 67 -1.93 7.29 3.79
CA VAL A 67 -2.65 7.74 4.98
C VAL A 67 -3.56 6.63 5.42
N LEU A 68 -3.35 6.14 6.64
CA LEU A 68 -4.18 5.12 7.25
C LEU A 68 -4.46 5.53 8.70
N MET A 69 -5.73 5.49 9.10
CA MET A 69 -6.14 5.83 10.46
C MET A 69 -5.57 7.18 10.92
N GLY A 70 -5.54 8.16 10.03
CA GLY A 70 -5.07 9.50 10.31
C GLY A 70 -3.55 9.65 10.38
N GLU A 71 -2.80 8.60 10.18
CA GLU A 71 -1.34 8.62 10.21
C GLU A 71 -0.77 8.58 8.80
N ARG A 72 0.36 9.24 8.59
CA ARG A 72 1.04 9.34 7.30
C ARG A 72 2.38 8.62 7.35
N ARG A 73 2.63 7.74 6.41
CA ARG A 73 3.93 7.08 6.25
C ARG A 73 4.23 6.90 4.76
N VAL A 74 5.49 6.77 4.43
CA VAL A 74 5.94 6.42 3.08
C VAL A 74 6.21 4.92 3.04
N VAL A 75 5.66 4.24 2.05
CA VAL A 75 5.74 2.78 1.93
C VAL A 75 6.15 2.38 0.52
N PRO A 76 6.80 1.23 0.35
CA PRO A 76 7.05 0.68 -0.98
C PRO A 76 5.74 0.23 -1.61
N VAL A 77 5.58 0.49 -2.90
CA VAL A 77 4.38 0.13 -3.64
C VAL A 77 4.72 -0.50 -4.97
N ILE A 78 3.86 -1.42 -5.41
CA ILE A 78 3.89 -1.98 -6.77
C ILE A 78 2.93 -1.16 -7.62
N PHE A 79 3.37 -0.81 -8.82
CA PHE A 79 2.52 -0.15 -9.81
C PHE A 79 1.59 -1.19 -10.40
N GLY A 80 0.31 -1.11 -10.05
CA GLY A 80 -0.72 -2.05 -10.47
C GLY A 80 -1.24 -1.78 -11.87
N GLU A 81 -2.02 -2.73 -12.36
CA GLU A 81 -2.69 -2.65 -13.65
C GLU A 81 -4.02 -1.88 -13.52
N ALA A 82 -4.66 -1.64 -14.68
CA ALA A 82 -5.88 -0.81 -14.73
C ALA A 82 -7.06 -1.40 -13.95
N GLU A 83 -7.16 -2.72 -13.88
CA GLU A 83 -8.23 -3.42 -13.17
C GLU A 83 -7.89 -3.73 -11.71
N ASP A 84 -6.68 -3.41 -11.26
CA ASP A 84 -6.30 -3.68 -9.87
C ASP A 84 -7.02 -2.73 -8.92
N VAL A 85 -7.45 -3.28 -7.78
CA VAL A 85 -7.90 -2.45 -6.66
C VAL A 85 -6.69 -2.11 -5.78
N LEU A 86 -6.84 -1.10 -4.94
CA LEU A 86 -5.84 -0.83 -3.92
C LEU A 86 -5.76 -2.03 -2.98
N VAL A 87 -4.56 -2.56 -2.80
CA VAL A 87 -4.28 -3.62 -1.83
C VAL A 87 -3.26 -3.10 -0.84
N ILE A 88 -3.63 -3.09 0.44
CA ILE A 88 -2.70 -2.74 1.52
C ILE A 88 -2.03 -4.03 1.96
N GLY A 89 -0.73 -4.14 1.72
CA GLY A 89 0.05 -5.34 2.03
C GLY A 89 0.65 -5.32 3.42
N LEU A 90 1.26 -6.44 3.78
CA LEU A 90 1.81 -6.66 5.11
C LEU A 90 2.89 -5.64 5.48
N THR A 91 3.79 -5.31 4.55
CA THR A 91 4.87 -4.35 4.81
C THR A 91 4.33 -2.99 5.23
N ALA A 92 3.28 -2.51 4.56
CA ALA A 92 2.66 -1.25 4.94
C ALA A 92 2.06 -1.31 6.35
N LEU A 93 1.37 -2.39 6.68
CA LEU A 93 0.83 -2.56 8.03
C LEU A 93 1.94 -2.53 9.08
N GLU A 94 3.05 -3.21 8.81
CA GLU A 94 4.19 -3.22 9.72
C GLU A 94 4.79 -1.83 9.91
N ILE A 95 4.93 -1.07 8.81
CA ILE A 95 5.46 0.30 8.88
C ILE A 95 4.54 1.19 9.70
N PHE A 96 3.23 1.03 9.58
CA PHE A 96 2.25 1.78 10.36
C PHE A 96 2.08 1.26 11.80
N GLY A 97 2.62 0.09 12.11
CA GLY A 97 2.38 -0.54 13.40
C GLY A 97 0.94 -0.99 13.59
N LEU A 98 0.33 -1.46 12.52
CA LEU A 98 -1.08 -1.88 12.53
C LEU A 98 -1.20 -3.38 12.29
N GLU A 99 -2.29 -3.95 12.79
CA GLU A 99 -2.67 -5.32 12.50
C GLU A 99 -4.18 -5.41 12.27
N VAL A 100 -4.62 -6.51 11.67
CA VAL A 100 -6.05 -6.76 11.45
C VAL A 100 -6.65 -7.33 12.72
N ASP A 101 -7.78 -6.75 13.14
CA ASP A 101 -8.62 -7.31 14.19
C ASP A 101 -9.68 -8.18 13.51
N PRO A 102 -9.54 -9.52 13.54
CA PRO A 102 -10.46 -10.39 12.83
C PRO A 102 -11.85 -10.45 13.46
N VAL A 103 -11.96 -10.11 14.73
CA VAL A 103 -13.24 -10.10 15.44
C VAL A 103 -14.09 -8.92 15.00
N ARG A 104 -13.48 -7.75 14.90
CA ARG A 104 -14.17 -6.49 14.53
C ARG A 104 -14.14 -6.21 13.04
N GLY A 105 -13.28 -6.89 12.29
CA GLY A 105 -13.08 -6.60 10.86
C GLY A 105 -12.49 -5.22 10.61
N THR A 106 -11.63 -4.76 11.51
CA THR A 106 -11.00 -3.44 11.44
C THR A 106 -9.50 -3.53 11.64
N LEU A 107 -8.81 -2.43 11.36
CA LEU A 107 -7.41 -2.28 11.74
C LEU A 107 -7.32 -1.80 13.18
N LYS A 108 -6.29 -2.22 13.87
CA LYS A 108 -5.97 -1.77 15.22
C LYS A 108 -4.46 -1.62 15.38
N GLU A 109 -4.04 -0.90 16.39
CA GLU A 109 -2.62 -0.81 16.71
C GLU A 109 -2.09 -2.17 17.11
N ALA A 110 -0.93 -2.53 16.53
CA ALA A 110 -0.23 -3.76 16.88
C ALA A 110 0.60 -3.55 18.13
N GLU A 111 0.77 -4.61 18.92
CA GLU A 111 1.72 -4.59 20.02
C GLU A 111 3.12 -4.78 19.46
N LEU A 112 3.99 -3.78 19.66
CA LEU A 112 5.34 -3.79 19.12
C LEU A 112 6.33 -4.13 20.24
N LEU A 113 7.18 -5.11 19.97
CA LEU A 113 8.23 -5.50 20.91
C LEU A 113 9.53 -4.83 20.52
N LEU A 114 10.17 -4.21 21.51
CA LEU A 114 11.49 -3.62 21.36
C LEU A 114 12.48 -4.44 22.18
N LEU A 115 13.33 -5.19 21.48
CA LEU A 115 14.31 -6.09 22.13
C LEU A 115 15.71 -5.53 22.09
#